data_2c832f64049ac4b6b6ecc21af3fa1e65
#
_entry.id   2c832f64049ac4b6b6ecc21af3fa1e65
#
_cell.length_a   1.000
_cell.length_b   1.000
_cell.length_c   1.000
_cell.angle_alpha   90.00
_cell.angle_beta   90.00
_cell.angle_gamma   90.00
#
_symmetry.space_group_name_H-M   'P 1'
#
loop_
_entity.id
_entity.type
_entity.pdbx_description
1 polymer ?
#
loop_
_entity_poly.entity_id
_entity_poly.type
_entity_poly.pdbx_seq_one_letter_code
_entity_poly.pdbx_strand_id
1 'polypeptide(L)'
;VFEGAENAPYGWALRDAETGAVRFGEYAEEDLGRCMIGKIDPATRGLQVWVKEVYDCRGNRLPLETPGTNMKIYWAGDLSTQVTDGRDYLHGPKCGAVNDLTHGTMLMPSGTATNNGTKGNPCLVADIFGDFREELLLRLEDDSAIRIYTSTDLTHHKLFTLLHDPQYRCGVAWQNNCYNQPGYPSFYYASDMDFANVLPQLRARPTVYLAADSTVQSYTEAEAPQTGWGQPLWRRPRGANL
;
A
#
# COMPACT_ATOMS: atom_id res chain seq x y z
N VAL A 1 -2.68 18.23 7.16
CA VAL A 1 -3.10 19.65 7.09
C VAL A 1 -1.86 20.49 7.31
N PHE A 2 -1.59 21.38 6.41
CA PHE A 2 -0.51 22.35 6.49
C PHE A 2 -1.08 23.58 7.16
N GLU A 3 -0.57 23.96 8.34
CA GLU A 3 -0.94 25.22 8.94
C GLU A 3 -0.31 26.33 8.12
N GLY A 4 -1.17 27.06 7.40
CA GLY A 4 -0.76 28.05 6.43
C GLY A 4 -0.15 29.31 7.03
N ALA A 5 0.40 30.14 6.17
CA ALA A 5 0.64 31.53 6.47
C ALA A 5 -0.71 32.25 6.73
N GLU A 6 -0.65 33.40 7.38
CA GLU A 6 -1.79 34.16 7.88
C GLU A 6 -2.96 34.37 6.88
N ASN A 7 -2.70 34.19 5.56
CA ASN A 7 -3.66 34.39 4.48
C ASN A 7 -3.87 33.13 3.58
N ALA A 8 -3.28 31.98 3.91
CA ALA A 8 -3.42 30.77 3.14
C ALA A 8 -3.67 29.58 4.08
N PRO A 9 -4.94 29.28 4.41
CA PRO A 9 -5.28 28.27 5.42
C PRO A 9 -5.06 26.84 4.95
N TYR A 10 -4.73 26.63 3.68
CA TYR A 10 -4.53 25.32 3.06
C TYR A 10 -3.12 25.16 2.51
N GLY A 11 -2.78 23.96 2.15
CA GLY A 11 -1.51 23.65 1.52
C GLY A 11 -1.13 22.19 1.66
N TRP A 12 0.06 21.86 1.20
CA TRP A 12 0.67 20.55 1.33
C TRP A 12 2.15 20.68 1.66
N ALA A 13 2.72 19.68 2.31
CA ALA A 13 4.14 19.62 2.59
C ALA A 13 4.65 18.19 2.68
N LEU A 14 5.87 17.98 2.19
CA LEU A 14 6.68 16.83 2.54
C LEU A 14 7.51 17.18 3.78
N ARG A 15 7.40 16.35 4.81
CA ARG A 15 8.12 16.55 6.07
C ARG A 15 9.11 15.42 6.32
N ASP A 16 10.17 15.75 7.00
CA ASP A 16 11.09 14.76 7.55
C ASP A 16 10.37 13.95 8.63
N ALA A 17 10.42 12.62 8.54
CA ALA A 17 9.66 11.74 9.43
C ALA A 17 10.22 11.70 10.86
N GLU A 18 11.53 11.97 11.03
CA GLU A 18 12.19 11.96 12.33
C GLU A 18 12.02 13.28 13.08
N THR A 19 12.17 14.39 12.36
CA THR A 19 12.23 15.72 12.98
C THR A 19 10.93 16.53 12.80
N GLY A 20 10.06 16.15 11.88
CA GLY A 20 8.89 16.93 11.48
C GLY A 20 9.18 18.17 10.63
N ALA A 21 10.47 18.45 10.35
CA ALA A 21 10.86 19.62 9.57
C ALA A 21 10.30 19.55 8.14
N VAL A 22 9.81 20.68 7.64
CA VAL A 22 9.35 20.78 6.25
C VAL A 22 10.54 20.66 5.32
N ARG A 23 10.48 19.72 4.39
CA ARG A 23 11.44 19.53 3.31
C ARG A 23 11.12 20.45 2.14
N PHE A 24 9.88 20.42 1.68
CA PHE A 24 9.30 21.31 0.70
C PHE A 24 7.77 21.22 0.76
N GLY A 25 7.09 22.19 0.17
CA GLY A 25 5.64 22.25 0.13
C GLY A 25 5.18 23.61 -0.39
N GLU A 26 3.89 23.73 -0.57
CA GLU A 26 3.27 24.95 -1.10
C GLU A 26 1.98 25.28 -0.35
N TYR A 27 1.71 26.57 -0.18
CA TYR A 27 0.44 27.05 0.31
C TYR A 27 -0.60 27.08 -0.81
N ALA A 28 -1.86 26.94 -0.45
CA ALA A 28 -2.98 26.97 -1.38
C ALA A 28 -4.15 27.77 -0.79
N GLU A 29 -4.95 28.35 -1.66
CA GLU A 29 -6.17 29.08 -1.28
C GLU A 29 -7.39 28.17 -1.12
N GLU A 30 -7.27 26.90 -1.53
CA GLU A 30 -8.33 25.90 -1.50
C GLU A 30 -7.89 24.59 -0.83
N ASP A 31 -8.83 23.82 -0.33
CA ASP A 31 -8.60 22.48 0.17
C ASP A 31 -8.10 21.57 -0.97
N LEU A 32 -6.88 21.06 -0.83
CA LEU A 32 -6.24 20.20 -1.81
C LEU A 32 -6.68 18.72 -1.66
N GLY A 33 -7.43 18.38 -0.63
CA GLY A 33 -7.95 17.06 -0.36
C GLY A 33 -6.87 16.09 0.05
N ARG A 34 -6.15 15.50 -0.90
CA ARG A 34 -5.14 14.46 -0.64
C ARG A 34 -3.86 14.72 -1.41
N CYS A 35 -2.77 14.21 -0.87
CA CYS A 35 -1.48 14.06 -1.55
C CYS A 35 -1.11 12.58 -1.63
N MET A 36 -0.21 12.25 -2.55
CA MET A 36 0.25 10.90 -2.77
C MET A 36 1.76 10.87 -2.96
N ILE A 37 2.36 9.74 -2.64
CA ILE A 37 3.77 9.47 -2.89
C ILE A 37 3.92 8.07 -3.50
N GLY A 38 4.80 7.92 -4.48
CA GLY A 38 5.05 6.63 -5.12
C GLY A 38 6.06 6.72 -6.24
N LYS A 39 6.47 5.58 -6.75
CA LYS A 39 7.34 5.45 -7.92
C LYS A 39 6.49 5.40 -9.20
N ILE A 40 6.03 6.56 -9.67
CA ILE A 40 5.19 6.66 -10.87
C ILE A 40 5.98 6.94 -12.15
N ASP A 41 7.20 7.44 -12.03
CA ASP A 41 8.11 7.67 -13.16
C ASP A 41 9.39 6.86 -12.97
N PRO A 42 9.58 5.79 -13.75
CA PRO A 42 10.80 4.98 -13.70
C PRO A 42 12.07 5.75 -14.04
N ALA A 43 11.98 6.80 -14.86
CA ALA A 43 13.14 7.58 -15.30
C ALA A 43 13.67 8.53 -14.22
N THR A 44 12.84 8.99 -13.32
CA THR A 44 13.22 9.87 -12.22
C THR A 44 13.62 9.07 -10.98
N ARG A 45 14.84 9.26 -10.48
CA ARG A 45 15.32 8.58 -9.28
C ARG A 45 14.50 8.98 -8.05
N GLY A 46 14.20 8.01 -7.20
CA GLY A 46 13.44 8.21 -5.97
C GLY A 46 11.94 8.17 -6.20
N LEU A 47 11.19 8.38 -5.12
CA LEU A 47 9.74 8.49 -5.19
C LEU A 47 9.34 9.88 -5.66
N GLN A 48 8.24 9.96 -6.38
CA GLN A 48 7.58 11.21 -6.73
C GLN A 48 6.50 11.53 -5.69
N VAL A 49 6.29 12.81 -5.47
CA VAL A 49 5.22 13.35 -4.61
C VAL A 49 4.29 14.16 -5.49
N TRP A 50 2.99 13.98 -5.35
CA TRP A 50 2.04 14.76 -6.14
C TRP A 50 0.78 15.14 -5.36
N VAL A 51 0.25 16.28 -5.74
CA VAL A 51 -1.02 16.85 -5.29
C VAL A 51 -1.75 17.37 -6.52
N LYS A 52 -1.47 18.61 -6.94
CA LYS A 52 -1.91 19.19 -8.23
C LYS A 52 -0.86 19.00 -9.32
N GLU A 53 0.38 18.90 -8.94
CA GLU A 53 1.54 18.71 -9.81
C GLU A 53 2.44 17.63 -9.25
N VAL A 54 3.34 17.12 -10.07
CA VAL A 54 4.27 16.06 -9.70
C VAL A 54 5.64 16.65 -9.38
N TYR A 55 6.23 16.22 -8.27
CA TYR A 55 7.56 16.64 -7.82
C TYR A 55 8.45 15.42 -7.61
N ASP A 56 9.75 15.59 -7.85
CA ASP A 56 10.74 14.59 -7.45
C ASP A 56 10.96 14.62 -5.92
N CYS A 57 11.75 13.70 -5.41
CA CYS A 57 12.06 13.60 -3.97
C CYS A 57 12.88 14.79 -3.42
N ARG A 58 13.33 15.71 -4.27
CA ARG A 58 14.06 16.95 -3.91
C ARG A 58 13.20 18.19 -3.99
N GLY A 59 11.95 18.06 -4.45
CA GLY A 59 11.02 19.17 -4.63
C GLY A 59 11.09 19.87 -5.98
N ASN A 60 11.79 19.29 -6.96
CA ASN A 60 11.75 19.83 -8.32
C ASN A 60 10.47 19.37 -9.03
N ARG A 61 9.75 20.30 -9.62
CA ARG A 61 8.58 20.00 -10.42
C ARG A 61 8.96 19.19 -11.66
N LEU A 62 8.19 18.16 -11.94
CA LEU A 62 8.36 17.33 -13.12
C LEU A 62 7.27 17.65 -14.16
N PRO A 63 7.60 17.64 -15.45
CA PRO A 63 6.65 17.88 -16.54
C PRO A 63 5.81 16.62 -16.83
N LEU A 64 5.14 16.09 -15.82
CA LEU A 64 4.34 14.86 -15.88
C LEU A 64 2.86 15.20 -15.69
N GLU A 65 2.01 14.40 -16.28
CA GLU A 65 0.58 14.43 -15.97
C GLU A 65 0.38 13.98 -14.52
N THR A 66 -0.47 14.70 -13.78
CA THR A 66 -0.71 14.40 -12.37
C THR A 66 -1.74 13.28 -12.24
N PRO A 67 -1.36 12.13 -11.68
CA PRO A 67 -2.30 11.03 -11.43
C PRO A 67 -3.32 11.37 -10.35
N GLY A 68 -4.34 10.53 -10.20
CA GLY A 68 -5.27 10.60 -9.09
C GLY A 68 -4.59 10.49 -7.73
N THR A 69 -5.22 11.07 -6.69
CA THR A 69 -4.68 11.09 -5.32
C THR A 69 -5.54 10.28 -4.34
N ASN A 70 -6.46 9.44 -4.81
CA ASN A 70 -7.38 8.73 -3.92
C ASN A 70 -6.75 7.48 -3.29
N MET A 71 -6.13 6.64 -4.11
CA MET A 71 -5.50 5.40 -3.63
C MET A 71 -4.36 5.00 -4.56
N LYS A 72 -3.19 4.67 -4.01
CA LYS A 72 -2.14 3.98 -4.75
C LYS A 72 -2.32 2.48 -4.64
N ILE A 73 -1.69 1.74 -5.55
CA ILE A 73 -1.55 0.29 -5.51
C ILE A 73 -0.19 -0.13 -6.05
N TYR A 74 0.43 -1.12 -5.44
CA TYR A 74 1.63 -1.79 -5.97
C TYR A 74 1.19 -2.98 -6.83
N TRP A 75 0.87 -2.70 -8.08
CA TRP A 75 0.28 -3.68 -9.00
C TRP A 75 1.28 -4.31 -9.94
N ALA A 76 2.15 -3.50 -10.54
CA ALA A 76 3.09 -3.95 -11.54
C ALA A 76 4.23 -4.80 -10.95
N GLY A 77 4.70 -5.76 -11.75
CA GLY A 77 5.79 -6.64 -11.35
C GLY A 77 7.18 -5.98 -11.31
N ASP A 78 7.29 -4.72 -11.73
CA ASP A 78 8.53 -3.93 -11.78
C ASP A 78 8.76 -3.04 -10.55
N LEU A 79 7.87 -3.12 -9.54
CA LEU A 79 7.91 -2.31 -8.32
C LEU A 79 7.62 -0.80 -8.55
N SER A 80 7.03 -0.45 -9.66
CA SER A 80 6.41 0.86 -9.84
C SER A 80 5.11 0.98 -9.06
N THR A 81 4.62 2.22 -8.93
CA THR A 81 3.39 2.53 -8.20
C THR A 81 2.31 2.93 -9.19
N GLN A 82 1.18 2.25 -9.13
CA GLN A 82 -0.01 2.59 -9.87
C GLN A 82 -1.02 3.30 -8.95
N VAL A 83 -2.05 3.88 -9.55
CA VAL A 83 -3.17 4.48 -8.82
C VAL A 83 -4.47 3.76 -9.15
N THR A 84 -5.31 3.59 -8.14
CA THR A 84 -6.68 3.18 -8.38
C THR A 84 -7.55 4.43 -8.29
N ASP A 85 -8.19 4.76 -9.38
CA ASP A 85 -9.10 5.91 -9.45
C ASP A 85 -10.24 5.58 -10.40
N GLY A 86 -11.36 5.35 -9.90
CA GLY A 86 -12.56 5.00 -10.67
C GLY A 86 -13.76 5.82 -10.26
N ARG A 87 -13.52 6.97 -9.63
CA ARG A 87 -14.61 7.82 -9.18
C ARG A 87 -15.28 8.54 -10.35
N ASP A 88 -16.56 8.72 -10.22
CA ASP A 88 -17.37 9.56 -11.08
C ASP A 88 -18.28 10.44 -10.24
N TYR A 89 -17.99 11.72 -10.24
CA TYR A 89 -18.78 12.69 -9.47
C TYR A 89 -20.20 12.89 -10.01
N LEU A 90 -20.42 12.64 -11.30
CA LEU A 90 -21.68 12.92 -11.95
C LEU A 90 -22.63 11.70 -11.96
N HIS A 91 -22.06 10.51 -12.05
CA HIS A 91 -22.82 9.28 -12.29
C HIS A 91 -22.70 8.25 -11.13
N GLY A 92 -22.03 8.64 -10.02
CA GLY A 92 -21.87 7.78 -8.85
C GLY A 92 -20.62 6.92 -8.89
N PRO A 93 -20.54 5.87 -8.08
CA PRO A 93 -19.35 5.05 -7.95
C PRO A 93 -19.08 4.29 -9.25
N LYS A 94 -17.85 4.44 -9.75
CA LYS A 94 -17.33 3.63 -10.86
C LYS A 94 -16.55 2.43 -10.35
N CYS A 95 -16.28 1.50 -11.26
CA CYS A 95 -15.29 0.45 -11.03
C CYS A 95 -13.93 1.08 -10.73
N GLY A 96 -13.17 0.49 -9.79
CA GLY A 96 -11.82 0.95 -9.47
C GLY A 96 -10.83 0.51 -10.54
N ALA A 97 -10.53 1.36 -11.51
CA ALA A 97 -9.50 1.07 -12.51
C ALA A 97 -8.11 1.15 -11.89
N VAL A 98 -7.16 0.35 -12.39
CA VAL A 98 -5.73 0.47 -12.08
C VAL A 98 -5.05 1.16 -13.25
N ASN A 99 -4.46 2.32 -12.97
CA ASN A 99 -3.81 3.14 -13.98
C ASN A 99 -2.34 3.33 -13.66
N ASP A 100 -1.53 3.24 -14.67
CA ASP A 100 -0.09 3.48 -14.64
C ASP A 100 0.25 4.68 -15.53
N LEU A 101 1.18 5.52 -15.09
CA LEU A 101 1.55 6.72 -15.85
C LEU A 101 2.20 6.38 -17.20
N THR A 102 2.94 5.28 -17.25
CA THR A 102 3.69 4.84 -18.44
C THR A 102 2.87 3.89 -19.33
N HIS A 103 2.13 2.97 -18.70
CA HIS A 103 1.43 1.89 -19.39
C HIS A 103 -0.08 2.14 -19.60
N GLY A 104 -0.60 3.25 -19.05
CA GLY A 104 -2.02 3.55 -19.14
C GLY A 104 -2.87 2.66 -18.23
N THR A 105 -4.08 2.31 -18.65
CA THR A 105 -4.99 1.48 -17.84
C THR A 105 -4.60 0.02 -17.90
N MET A 106 -4.13 -0.52 -16.77
CA MET A 106 -3.71 -1.91 -16.63
C MET A 106 -4.86 -2.84 -16.26
N LEU A 107 -5.86 -2.33 -15.54
CA LEU A 107 -7.07 -3.07 -15.19
C LEU A 107 -8.29 -2.15 -15.30
N MET A 108 -9.33 -2.64 -15.98
CA MET A 108 -10.66 -2.02 -15.98
C MET A 108 -11.67 -3.06 -15.50
N PRO A 109 -11.94 -3.13 -14.18
CA PRO A 109 -12.84 -4.13 -13.63
C PRO A 109 -14.30 -3.80 -13.99
N SER A 110 -15.01 -4.75 -14.60
CA SER A 110 -16.42 -4.61 -14.94
C SER A 110 -17.33 -5.26 -13.90
N GLY A 111 -18.54 -4.70 -13.73
CA GLY A 111 -19.55 -5.23 -12.81
C GLY A 111 -19.16 -5.08 -11.34
N THR A 112 -18.24 -4.18 -11.03
CA THR A 112 -17.83 -3.84 -9.68
C THR A 112 -17.99 -2.35 -9.42
N ALA A 113 -18.06 -1.98 -8.15
CA ALA A 113 -18.17 -0.59 -7.75
C ALA A 113 -17.26 -0.30 -6.56
N THR A 114 -16.84 0.95 -6.46
CA THR A 114 -16.13 1.48 -5.30
C THR A 114 -17.10 1.77 -4.15
N ASN A 115 -16.60 1.83 -2.92
CA ASN A 115 -17.42 2.05 -1.73
C ASN A 115 -17.83 3.51 -1.54
N ASN A 116 -17.19 4.42 -2.25
CA ASN A 116 -17.42 5.86 -2.10
C ASN A 116 -17.36 6.54 -3.45
N GLY A 117 -18.48 7.13 -3.88
CA GLY A 117 -18.61 7.78 -5.20
C GLY A 117 -17.72 9.01 -5.38
N THR A 118 -17.33 9.68 -4.30
CA THR A 118 -16.49 10.88 -4.39
C THR A 118 -15.00 10.60 -4.30
N LYS A 119 -14.59 9.46 -3.74
CA LYS A 119 -13.20 9.09 -3.52
C LYS A 119 -12.76 7.86 -4.29
N GLY A 120 -13.68 7.07 -4.84
CA GLY A 120 -13.36 5.85 -5.57
C GLY A 120 -12.68 4.78 -4.71
N ASN A 121 -13.02 4.71 -3.42
CA ASN A 121 -12.35 3.81 -2.48
C ASN A 121 -12.69 2.35 -2.76
N PRO A 122 -11.72 1.46 -2.88
CA PRO A 122 -11.96 0.01 -2.90
C PRO A 122 -12.34 -0.53 -1.51
N CYS A 123 -12.76 -1.77 -1.44
CA CYS A 123 -12.94 -2.45 -0.16
C CYS A 123 -11.60 -2.63 0.56
N LEU A 124 -10.57 -2.99 -0.20
CA LEU A 124 -9.22 -3.16 0.32
C LEU A 124 -8.20 -3.07 -0.82
N VAL A 125 -7.01 -2.56 -0.51
CA VAL A 125 -5.78 -2.71 -1.29
C VAL A 125 -4.71 -3.24 -0.35
N ALA A 126 -4.25 -4.46 -0.57
CA ALA A 126 -3.23 -5.08 0.28
C ALA A 126 -2.59 -6.28 -0.41
N ASP A 127 -1.33 -6.58 -0.07
CA ASP A 127 -0.61 -7.79 -0.47
C ASP A 127 -1.13 -9.00 0.34
N ILE A 128 -2.31 -9.52 -0.02
CA ILE A 128 -2.95 -10.64 0.71
C ILE A 128 -2.47 -12.01 0.21
N PHE A 129 -1.92 -12.09 -1.00
CA PHE A 129 -1.35 -13.33 -1.52
C PHE A 129 0.13 -13.50 -1.21
N GLY A 130 0.76 -12.45 -0.67
CA GLY A 130 2.10 -12.54 -0.11
C GLY A 130 3.22 -12.51 -1.16
N ASP A 131 2.98 -11.93 -2.30
CA ASP A 131 3.94 -11.84 -3.40
C ASP A 131 4.51 -10.44 -3.64
N PHE A 132 4.39 -9.55 -2.62
CA PHE A 132 4.78 -8.13 -2.59
C PHE A 132 3.96 -7.19 -3.49
N ARG A 133 3.10 -7.72 -4.33
CA ARG A 133 2.12 -6.93 -5.08
C ARG A 133 0.82 -6.88 -4.31
N GLU A 134 0.07 -5.82 -4.51
CA GLU A 134 -1.19 -5.65 -3.80
C GLU A 134 -2.36 -6.14 -4.63
N GLU A 135 -3.28 -6.85 -3.99
CA GLU A 135 -4.58 -7.19 -4.54
C GLU A 135 -5.55 -6.03 -4.38
N LEU A 136 -6.45 -5.92 -5.36
CA LEU A 136 -7.56 -4.97 -5.35
C LEU A 136 -8.86 -5.70 -5.08
N LEU A 137 -9.52 -5.37 -3.97
CA LEU A 137 -10.80 -5.92 -3.58
C LEU A 137 -11.92 -4.89 -3.83
N LEU A 138 -12.88 -5.27 -4.66
CA LEU A 138 -14.03 -4.44 -4.99
C LEU A 138 -15.33 -5.22 -4.75
N ARG A 139 -16.35 -4.54 -4.27
CA ARG A 139 -17.69 -5.12 -4.22
C ARG A 139 -18.28 -5.26 -5.62
N LEU A 140 -19.17 -6.20 -5.83
CA LEU A 140 -20.00 -6.22 -7.02
C LEU A 140 -21.02 -5.07 -6.95
N GLU A 141 -21.52 -4.64 -8.12
CA GLU A 141 -22.51 -3.56 -8.19
C GLU A 141 -23.81 -3.87 -7.43
N ASP A 142 -24.17 -5.15 -7.37
CA ASP A 142 -25.36 -5.66 -6.67
C ASP A 142 -25.11 -6.02 -5.19
N ASP A 143 -23.92 -5.73 -4.68
CA ASP A 143 -23.48 -6.03 -3.32
C ASP A 143 -23.51 -7.52 -2.91
N SER A 144 -23.67 -8.44 -3.86
CA SER A 144 -23.76 -9.87 -3.58
C SER A 144 -22.46 -10.53 -3.18
N ALA A 145 -21.31 -9.95 -3.58
CA ALA A 145 -19.99 -10.49 -3.32
C ALA A 145 -18.88 -9.42 -3.40
N ILE A 146 -17.69 -9.79 -2.92
CA ILE A 146 -16.45 -9.08 -3.14
C ILE A 146 -15.63 -9.84 -4.17
N ARG A 147 -15.13 -9.13 -5.18
CA ARG A 147 -14.22 -9.67 -6.19
C ARG A 147 -12.79 -9.24 -5.87
N ILE A 148 -11.89 -10.22 -5.92
CA ILE A 148 -10.45 -10.01 -5.73
C ILE A 148 -9.78 -10.01 -7.10
N TYR A 149 -9.04 -8.95 -7.38
CA TYR A 149 -8.19 -8.84 -8.56
C TYR A 149 -6.74 -8.93 -8.14
N THR A 150 -5.95 -9.70 -8.87
CA THR A 150 -4.50 -9.83 -8.69
C THR A 150 -3.79 -9.58 -10.01
N SER A 151 -2.57 -9.06 -9.94
CA SER A 151 -1.72 -8.88 -11.11
C SER A 151 -1.22 -10.23 -11.63
N THR A 152 -1.22 -10.38 -12.93
CA THR A 152 -0.63 -11.55 -13.64
C THR A 152 0.70 -11.23 -14.29
N ASP A 153 1.26 -10.05 -14.03
CA ASP A 153 2.54 -9.64 -14.58
C ASP A 153 3.65 -10.59 -14.15
N LEU A 154 4.53 -10.91 -15.07
CA LEU A 154 5.74 -11.65 -14.74
C LEU A 154 6.74 -10.72 -14.06
N THR A 155 7.37 -11.22 -13.01
CA THR A 155 8.41 -10.48 -12.30
C THR A 155 9.64 -11.35 -12.03
N HIS A 156 10.82 -10.73 -12.08
CA HIS A 156 12.08 -11.36 -11.68
C HIS A 156 12.45 -11.02 -10.22
N HIS A 157 11.67 -10.14 -9.58
CA HIS A 157 11.90 -9.75 -8.21
C HIS A 157 11.29 -10.76 -7.24
N LYS A 158 11.93 -10.90 -6.08
CA LYS A 158 11.42 -11.68 -4.95
C LYS A 158 11.63 -10.87 -3.68
N LEU A 159 10.52 -10.47 -3.07
CA LEU A 159 10.50 -9.82 -1.78
C LEU A 159 9.62 -10.64 -0.83
N PHE A 160 9.78 -10.44 0.47
CA PHE A 160 8.79 -10.93 1.42
C PHE A 160 7.46 -10.20 1.22
N THR A 161 6.40 -10.82 1.67
CA THR A 161 5.10 -10.15 1.73
C THR A 161 5.21 -8.80 2.43
N LEU A 162 4.55 -7.78 1.88
CA LEU A 162 4.50 -6.47 2.51
C LEU A 162 3.84 -6.53 3.90
N LEU A 163 2.98 -7.52 4.15
CA LEU A 163 2.39 -7.76 5.46
C LEU A 163 3.40 -8.18 6.53
N HIS A 164 4.64 -8.50 6.16
CA HIS A 164 5.73 -8.66 7.13
C HIS A 164 6.09 -7.35 7.84
N ASP A 165 5.88 -6.23 7.19
CA ASP A 165 6.19 -4.89 7.70
C ASP A 165 5.08 -4.40 8.64
N PRO A 166 5.39 -4.09 9.92
CA PRO A 166 4.39 -3.60 10.87
C PRO A 166 3.73 -2.28 10.46
N GLN A 167 4.48 -1.36 9.83
CA GLN A 167 3.93 -0.09 9.37
C GLN A 167 2.92 -0.32 8.25
N TYR A 168 3.27 -1.19 7.29
CA TYR A 168 2.36 -1.55 6.21
C TYR A 168 1.06 -2.18 6.75
N ARG A 169 1.16 -3.13 7.71
CA ARG A 169 -0.02 -3.71 8.35
C ARG A 169 -0.92 -2.67 9.02
N CYS A 170 -0.33 -1.70 9.72
CA CYS A 170 -1.09 -0.60 10.30
C CYS A 170 -1.80 0.21 9.19
N GLY A 171 -1.11 0.51 8.10
CA GLY A 171 -1.68 1.19 6.94
C GLY A 171 -2.86 0.44 6.34
N VAL A 172 -2.74 -0.89 6.17
CA VAL A 172 -3.82 -1.76 5.69
C VAL A 172 -5.00 -1.77 6.67
N ALA A 173 -4.73 -1.86 7.98
CA ALA A 173 -5.79 -1.87 8.99
C ALA A 173 -6.57 -0.54 9.08
N TRP A 174 -5.95 0.56 8.67
CA TRP A 174 -6.59 1.88 8.68
C TRP A 174 -7.39 2.19 7.42
N GLN A 175 -7.26 1.38 6.38
CA GLN A 175 -8.11 1.54 5.19
C GLN A 175 -9.58 1.42 5.62
N ASN A 176 -10.42 2.26 5.04
CA ASN A 176 -11.85 2.35 5.35
C ASN A 176 -12.19 2.72 6.81
N ASN A 177 -11.21 3.14 7.60
CA ASN A 177 -11.42 3.68 8.93
C ASN A 177 -11.24 5.21 8.88
N CYS A 178 -12.30 5.96 8.96
CA CYS A 178 -12.41 7.42 8.82
C CYS A 178 -12.06 7.92 7.41
N TYR A 179 -10.78 7.99 7.08
CA TYR A 179 -10.26 8.35 5.77
C TYR A 179 -9.53 7.15 5.17
N ASN A 180 -9.94 6.74 3.98
CA ASN A 180 -9.24 5.71 3.25
C ASN A 180 -7.85 6.23 2.83
N GLN A 181 -6.79 5.57 3.32
CA GLN A 181 -5.41 5.89 3.02
C GLN A 181 -4.67 4.61 2.58
N PRO A 182 -3.79 4.69 1.58
CA PRO A 182 -3.01 3.52 1.15
C PRO A 182 -1.99 3.11 2.23
N GLY A 183 -1.71 1.81 2.31
CA GLY A 183 -0.61 1.29 3.10
C GLY A 183 0.74 1.61 2.47
N TYR A 184 1.70 2.03 3.28
CA TYR A 184 3.09 2.24 2.87
C TYR A 184 4.03 1.40 3.73
N PRO A 185 5.01 0.70 3.13
CA PRO A 185 6.02 0.00 3.90
C PRO A 185 6.98 0.98 4.59
N SER A 186 7.64 0.51 5.64
CA SER A 186 8.66 1.28 6.38
C SER A 186 10.01 1.34 5.67
N PHE A 187 10.14 0.73 4.51
CA PHE A 187 11.35 0.68 3.71
C PHE A 187 11.10 1.25 2.31
N TYR A 188 12.19 1.57 1.62
CA TYR A 188 12.13 2.08 0.26
C TYR A 188 11.69 0.98 -0.70
N TYR A 189 10.47 1.09 -1.21
CA TYR A 189 9.88 0.18 -2.19
C TYR A 189 9.70 0.93 -3.51
N ALA A 190 10.48 0.57 -4.51
CA ALA A 190 10.47 1.22 -5.82
C ALA A 190 11.25 0.41 -6.85
N SER A 191 11.00 0.66 -8.13
CA SER A 191 11.69 0.01 -9.25
C SER A 191 13.21 0.26 -9.30
N ASP A 192 13.68 1.31 -8.63
CA ASP A 192 15.10 1.68 -8.55
C ASP A 192 15.73 1.38 -7.18
N MET A 193 15.10 0.51 -6.35
CA MET A 193 15.67 0.10 -5.07
C MET A 193 16.94 -0.75 -5.27
N ASP A 194 17.87 -0.62 -4.34
CA ASP A 194 19.09 -1.43 -4.34
C ASP A 194 18.81 -2.81 -3.73
N PHE A 195 18.48 -3.79 -4.57
CA PHE A 195 18.21 -5.16 -4.16
C PHE A 195 19.40 -5.87 -3.51
N ALA A 196 20.63 -5.41 -3.75
CA ALA A 196 21.82 -5.98 -3.12
C ALA A 196 21.92 -5.60 -1.64
N ASN A 197 21.40 -4.42 -1.29
CA ASN A 197 21.43 -3.85 0.06
C ASN A 197 20.03 -3.64 0.65
N VAL A 198 19.08 -4.50 0.30
CA VAL A 198 17.76 -4.51 0.90
C VAL A 198 17.85 -4.62 2.42
N LEU A 199 17.01 -3.87 3.11
CA LEU A 199 17.02 -3.76 4.57
C LEU A 199 17.02 -5.13 5.26
N PRO A 200 17.69 -5.25 6.42
CA PRO A 200 17.79 -6.52 7.15
C PRO A 200 16.44 -7.20 7.42
N GLN A 201 15.38 -6.44 7.65
CA GLN A 201 14.03 -6.98 7.85
C GLN A 201 13.49 -7.71 6.61
N LEU A 202 13.89 -7.35 5.40
CA LEU A 202 13.54 -8.06 4.18
C LEU A 202 14.38 -9.33 3.98
N ARG A 203 15.49 -9.45 4.70
CA ARG A 203 16.34 -10.63 4.76
C ARG A 203 16.09 -11.46 6.02
N ALA A 204 15.21 -10.99 6.91
CA ALA A 204 14.88 -11.72 8.12
C ALA A 204 14.27 -13.08 7.76
N ARG A 205 14.51 -14.06 8.64
CA ARG A 205 13.86 -15.37 8.49
C ARG A 205 12.36 -15.18 8.58
N PRO A 206 11.58 -15.91 7.78
CA PRO A 206 10.14 -15.87 7.88
C PRO A 206 9.71 -16.11 9.33
N THR A 207 8.89 -15.21 9.86
CA THR A 207 8.30 -15.37 11.18
C THR A 207 6.88 -15.89 10.98
N VAL A 208 6.62 -17.07 11.50
CA VAL A 208 5.26 -17.63 11.51
C VAL A 208 4.55 -17.09 12.74
N TYR A 209 3.52 -16.29 12.52
CA TYR A 209 2.62 -15.83 13.57
C TYR A 209 1.47 -16.80 13.69
N LEU A 210 1.36 -17.44 14.85
CA LEU A 210 0.24 -18.34 15.15
C LEU A 210 -0.81 -17.53 15.91
N ALA A 211 -1.91 -17.24 15.23
CA ALA A 211 -3.09 -16.65 15.85
C ALA A 211 -4.18 -17.73 15.91
N ALA A 212 -4.34 -18.34 17.04
CA ALA A 212 -5.31 -19.38 17.28
C ALA A 212 -5.72 -19.40 18.76
N ASP A 213 -6.69 -20.23 19.05
CA ASP A 213 -7.20 -20.49 20.40
C ASP A 213 -6.34 -21.52 21.14
N SER A 214 -6.93 -22.18 22.10
CA SER A 214 -6.30 -23.23 22.92
C SER A 214 -5.67 -24.38 22.13
N THR A 215 -6.01 -24.54 20.85
CA THR A 215 -5.45 -25.61 20.00
C THR A 215 -3.96 -25.43 19.69
N VAL A 216 -3.41 -24.22 19.83
CA VAL A 216 -1.97 -23.94 19.71
C VAL A 216 -1.27 -23.76 21.04
N GLN A 217 -1.99 -23.86 22.15
CA GLN A 217 -1.45 -23.68 23.48
C GLN A 217 -0.33 -24.68 23.76
N SER A 218 0.73 -24.25 24.44
CA SER A 218 1.74 -25.12 25.01
C SER A 218 1.29 -25.63 26.37
N TYR A 219 1.29 -26.95 26.54
CA TYR A 219 0.94 -27.61 27.77
C TYR A 219 2.20 -28.09 28.50
N THR A 220 2.15 -28.11 29.82
CA THR A 220 3.23 -28.63 30.67
C THR A 220 3.22 -30.14 30.69
N GLU A 221 4.33 -30.76 31.17
CA GLU A 221 4.39 -32.23 31.32
C GLU A 221 3.32 -32.77 32.28
N ALA A 222 2.92 -31.96 33.26
CA ALA A 222 1.86 -32.32 34.22
C ALA A 222 0.47 -32.43 33.55
N GLU A 223 0.28 -31.79 32.43
CA GLU A 223 -0.97 -31.78 31.65
C GLU A 223 -1.00 -32.83 30.54
N ALA A 224 0.04 -33.64 30.43
CA ALA A 224 0.07 -34.76 29.47
C ALA A 224 -1.12 -35.69 29.65
N PRO A 225 -1.73 -36.19 28.56
CA PRO A 225 -1.25 -36.19 27.18
C PRO A 225 -1.69 -34.99 26.32
N GLN A 226 -2.19 -33.94 26.89
CA GLN A 226 -2.64 -32.75 26.15
C GLN A 226 -1.46 -32.11 25.43
N THR A 227 -1.64 -31.83 24.14
CA THR A 227 -0.64 -31.19 23.29
C THR A 227 -1.32 -30.33 22.24
N GLY A 228 -1.07 -29.01 22.28
CA GLY A 228 -1.49 -28.13 21.21
C GLY A 228 -0.62 -28.35 19.97
N TRP A 229 -1.20 -28.18 18.79
CA TRP A 229 -0.45 -28.39 17.54
C TRP A 229 0.74 -27.43 17.40
N GLY A 230 0.75 -26.30 18.09
CA GLY A 230 1.89 -25.38 18.13
C GLY A 230 3.14 -25.95 18.81
N GLN A 231 2.99 -26.84 19.81
CA GLN A 231 4.13 -27.43 20.52
C GLN A 231 5.09 -28.23 19.61
N PRO A 232 4.62 -29.07 18.66
CA PRO A 232 5.51 -29.77 17.75
C PRO A 232 6.33 -28.85 16.85
N LEU A 233 5.88 -27.64 16.55
CA LEU A 233 6.62 -26.66 15.72
C LEU A 233 7.91 -26.19 16.42
N TRP A 234 7.89 -26.04 17.75
CA TRP A 234 9.04 -25.58 18.54
C TRP A 234 10.03 -26.71 18.87
N ARG A 235 9.59 -27.96 18.81
CA ARG A 235 10.40 -29.14 19.11
C ARG A 235 11.23 -29.64 17.93
N ARG A 236 11.17 -29.00 16.76
CA ARG A 236 12.02 -29.38 15.62
C ARG A 236 13.49 -29.08 15.91
N PRO A 237 14.42 -29.96 15.50
CA PRO A 237 15.85 -29.75 15.74
C PRO A 237 16.32 -28.38 15.19
N ARG A 238 17.21 -27.71 15.92
CA ARG A 238 17.85 -26.49 15.49
C ARG A 238 18.55 -26.76 14.15
N GLY A 239 18.04 -26.21 13.07
CA GLY A 239 18.53 -26.43 11.70
C GLY A 239 17.44 -26.60 10.65
N ALA A 240 16.21 -26.91 11.03
CA ALA A 240 15.07 -26.83 10.12
C ALA A 240 14.59 -25.38 10.08
N ASN A 241 14.90 -24.68 9.00
CA ASN A 241 14.32 -23.38 8.72
C ASN A 241 12.82 -23.57 8.40
N LEU A 242 11.96 -23.00 9.20
CA LEU A 242 10.60 -22.62 8.83
C LEU A 242 10.61 -21.16 8.45
#